data_453a17d668fd98d83cb05e2b7249045d
#
_entry.id   453a17d668fd98d83cb05e2b7249045d
#
_cell.length_a   1.000
_cell.length_b   1.000
_cell.length_c   1.000
_cell.angle_alpha   90.00
_cell.angle_beta   90.00
_cell.angle_gamma   90.00
#
_symmetry.space_group_name_H-M   'P 1'
#
loop_
_entity.id
_entity.type
_entity.pdbx_description
1 polymer ?
#
loop_
_entity_poly.entity_id
_entity_poly.type
_entity_poly.pdbx_seq_one_letter_code
_entity_poly.pdbx_strand_id
1 'polypeptide(L)'
;MTIKEQYLVKGTPSTWGLLNQANHRAQDDGPLVKRWRAAGAIILGKTNIAQLLRYYEADNPVYGRSNNPWNLDRTPGGSSGGEAAIIAAGGSPLGLGGDFGGSLRVPAHFCGLTTLKPTTALLSNLDNPAHLAVTGQEAIVPQLGAMARSVADVALGLRLLAAPGQEVFDPTIPPVQWRDPAQVTLGSLRVAMYTDDGLFPAAPAIRRATHEAAAALRAQGVVVEQWSPPDVSEGMALLVGLMGADGFASLKRLLGHDKPAKQLAGLLQLASLPGFVRPTMRATLHLLGQHRLANTMRDLNTLTADQLWQLVAQRTHYRARFLAALDAGRYDAIICPPYPLPALTHGASSSLGLFSYTALYNLLGMPAGVVPATRVRPGEESDRPQSKDGVEKAAKQVEMNSAGLPVGVQVVARHWREDVALALMSALEDHFRQQPDYPTRPEI
;
A
#
# COMPACT_ATOMS: atom_id res chain seq x y z
N MET A 1 18.70 -10.78 -3.62
CA MET A 1 17.45 -10.07 -3.31
C MET A 1 17.66 -9.11 -2.16
N THR A 2 16.76 -8.15 -1.96
CA THR A 2 16.80 -7.16 -0.87
C THR A 2 15.65 -7.35 0.11
N ILE A 3 15.79 -6.78 1.31
CA ILE A 3 14.83 -6.88 2.40
C ILE A 3 14.54 -5.47 2.93
N LYS A 4 13.27 -5.12 3.06
CA LYS A 4 12.87 -3.86 3.68
C LYS A 4 13.45 -3.72 5.09
N GLU A 5 13.95 -2.55 5.43
CA GLU A 5 14.74 -2.30 6.65
C GLU A 5 14.08 -2.75 7.96
N GLN A 6 12.76 -2.70 8.03
CA GLN A 6 12.02 -3.07 9.24
C GLN A 6 12.20 -4.54 9.66
N TYR A 7 12.51 -5.46 8.74
CA TYR A 7 12.52 -6.89 9.00
C TYR A 7 13.86 -7.37 9.57
N LEU A 8 13.79 -8.44 10.36
CA LEU A 8 14.95 -9.01 11.05
C LEU A 8 15.85 -9.78 10.07
N VAL A 9 17.04 -9.25 9.86
CA VAL A 9 18.15 -9.94 9.18
C VAL A 9 19.35 -9.94 10.11
N LYS A 10 19.81 -11.10 10.52
CA LYS A 10 20.88 -11.28 11.52
C LYS A 10 22.08 -10.35 11.28
N GLY A 11 22.53 -9.68 12.34
CA GLY A 11 23.68 -8.77 12.33
C GLY A 11 23.41 -7.40 11.72
N THR A 12 22.21 -7.15 11.17
CA THR A 12 21.85 -5.86 10.56
C THR A 12 20.93 -5.02 11.49
N PRO A 13 20.92 -3.68 11.35
CA PRO A 13 20.00 -2.84 12.10
C PRO A 13 18.55 -3.03 11.61
N SER A 14 17.58 -2.88 12.54
CA SER A 14 16.14 -2.78 12.25
C SER A 14 15.61 -1.63 13.09
N THR A 15 15.64 -0.43 12.52
CA THR A 15 15.49 0.83 13.24
C THR A 15 14.12 1.47 13.11
N TRP A 16 13.33 1.07 12.10
CA TRP A 16 12.11 1.76 11.67
C TRP A 16 12.33 3.28 11.43
N GLY A 17 13.57 3.65 11.04
CA GLY A 17 13.96 5.04 10.80
C GLY A 17 14.07 5.88 12.07
N LEU A 18 14.24 5.27 13.25
CA LEU A 18 14.38 5.89 14.55
C LEU A 18 15.86 5.97 14.95
N LEU A 19 16.35 7.17 15.31
CA LEU A 19 17.73 7.37 15.77
C LEU A 19 18.01 6.62 17.07
N ASN A 20 17.02 6.55 17.97
CA ASN A 20 17.15 5.79 19.22
C ASN A 20 17.30 4.28 18.99
N GLN A 21 17.06 3.78 17.80
CA GLN A 21 17.24 2.37 17.40
C GLN A 21 18.45 2.16 16.47
N ALA A 22 19.19 3.18 16.10
CA ALA A 22 20.25 3.13 15.09
C ALA A 22 21.34 2.07 15.37
N ASN A 23 21.60 1.78 16.63
CA ASN A 23 22.59 0.79 17.06
C ASN A 23 21.99 -0.59 17.38
N HIS A 24 20.67 -0.74 17.31
CA HIS A 24 20.03 -2.01 17.59
C HIS A 24 20.18 -2.96 16.40
N ARG A 25 20.80 -4.13 16.63
CA ARG A 25 21.03 -5.15 15.61
C ARG A 25 20.24 -6.43 15.90
N ALA A 26 19.65 -6.99 14.86
CA ALA A 26 18.93 -8.26 14.95
C ALA A 26 19.90 -9.38 15.34
N GLN A 27 19.53 -10.13 16.39
CA GLN A 27 20.34 -11.29 16.86
C GLN A 27 20.12 -12.52 15.98
N ASP A 28 18.99 -12.58 15.26
CA ASP A 28 18.62 -13.68 14.39
C ASP A 28 17.86 -13.18 13.16
N ASP A 29 17.75 -14.03 12.13
CA ASP A 29 16.85 -13.80 11.01
C ASP A 29 15.40 -14.00 11.46
N GLY A 30 14.49 -13.21 10.93
CA GLY A 30 13.04 -13.45 11.07
C GLY A 30 12.61 -14.74 10.37
N PRO A 31 11.43 -15.29 10.73
CA PRO A 31 10.98 -16.58 10.19
C PRO A 31 10.89 -16.64 8.66
N LEU A 32 10.36 -15.59 8.00
CA LEU A 32 10.25 -15.54 6.55
C LEU A 32 11.61 -15.32 5.86
N VAL A 33 12.49 -14.54 6.50
CA VAL A 33 13.88 -14.38 6.04
C VAL A 33 14.62 -15.73 6.08
N LYS A 34 14.43 -16.52 7.16
CA LYS A 34 14.95 -17.90 7.24
C LYS A 34 14.42 -18.79 6.11
N ARG A 35 13.11 -18.69 5.79
CA ARG A 35 12.52 -19.45 4.66
C ARG A 35 13.16 -19.10 3.32
N TRP A 36 13.35 -17.84 3.04
CA TRP A 36 14.01 -17.45 1.79
C TRP A 36 15.46 -17.90 1.73
N ARG A 37 16.22 -17.80 2.83
CA ARG A 37 17.59 -18.36 2.87
C ARG A 37 17.59 -19.87 2.67
N ALA A 38 16.67 -20.60 3.27
CA ALA A 38 16.54 -22.04 3.09
C ALA A 38 16.19 -22.42 1.63
N ALA A 39 15.47 -21.55 0.92
CA ALA A 39 15.21 -21.69 -0.52
C ALA A 39 16.39 -21.28 -1.41
N GLY A 40 17.54 -20.92 -0.85
CA GLY A 40 18.76 -20.54 -1.59
C GLY A 40 18.88 -19.05 -1.91
N ALA A 41 18.01 -18.19 -1.36
CA ALA A 41 18.09 -16.76 -1.62
C ALA A 41 19.35 -16.11 -1.02
N ILE A 42 20.07 -15.32 -1.83
CA ILE A 42 21.20 -14.49 -1.41
C ILE A 42 20.68 -13.10 -1.07
N ILE A 43 20.75 -12.73 0.22
CA ILE A 43 20.34 -11.40 0.70
C ILE A 43 21.49 -10.43 0.46
N LEU A 44 21.26 -9.44 -0.43
CA LEU A 44 22.25 -8.41 -0.80
C LEU A 44 22.35 -7.30 0.24
N GLY A 45 21.22 -7.00 0.92
CA GLY A 45 21.16 -5.93 1.89
C GLY A 45 19.73 -5.56 2.28
N LYS A 46 19.61 -4.51 3.09
CA LYS A 46 18.34 -3.92 3.50
C LYS A 46 18.14 -2.56 2.84
N THR A 47 16.89 -2.15 2.70
CA THR A 47 16.50 -0.98 1.91
C THR A 47 15.77 0.07 2.73
N ASN A 48 15.89 1.33 2.34
CA ASN A 48 15.37 2.48 3.06
C ASN A 48 13.83 2.50 3.17
N ILE A 49 13.33 3.18 4.18
CA ILE A 49 11.93 3.21 4.61
C ILE A 49 11.47 4.61 5.03
N ALA A 50 10.16 4.79 5.24
CA ALA A 50 9.59 5.90 5.98
C ALA A 50 9.85 5.74 7.49
N GLN A 51 10.06 6.83 8.23
CA GLN A 51 10.11 6.77 9.70
C GLN A 51 8.79 6.23 10.26
N LEU A 52 8.89 5.23 11.15
CA LEU A 52 7.74 4.51 11.73
C LEU A 52 6.79 3.93 10.67
N LEU A 53 7.21 3.82 9.40
CA LEU A 53 6.45 3.24 8.28
C LEU A 53 5.13 3.96 7.95
N ARG A 54 5.01 5.28 8.24
CA ARG A 54 3.71 5.98 8.31
C ARG A 54 3.40 6.95 7.17
N TYR A 55 4.23 7.04 6.14
CA TYR A 55 3.99 7.91 4.97
C TYR A 55 4.56 7.31 3.68
N TYR A 56 4.20 7.91 2.55
CA TYR A 56 4.54 7.41 1.21
C TYR A 56 5.82 8.02 0.65
N GLU A 57 6.86 8.05 1.48
CA GLU A 57 8.22 8.41 1.08
C GLU A 57 9.22 7.50 1.82
N ALA A 58 10.36 7.20 1.20
CA ALA A 58 11.48 6.51 1.86
C ALA A 58 12.49 7.56 2.32
N ASP A 59 12.17 8.25 3.40
CA ASP A 59 12.95 9.33 3.99
C ASP A 59 12.88 9.24 5.52
N ASN A 60 14.03 9.24 6.19
CA ASN A 60 14.09 9.21 7.66
C ASN A 60 15.44 9.72 8.17
N PRO A 61 15.54 10.09 9.46
CA PRO A 61 16.76 10.67 10.02
C PRO A 61 17.95 9.71 10.13
N VAL A 62 17.75 8.37 10.01
CA VAL A 62 18.84 7.39 10.13
C VAL A 62 19.58 7.22 8.80
N TYR A 63 18.84 7.11 7.70
CA TYR A 63 19.38 6.74 6.39
C TYR A 63 19.24 7.84 5.33
N GLY A 64 18.56 8.95 5.68
CA GLY A 64 18.24 9.99 4.70
C GLY A 64 17.15 9.55 3.71
N ARG A 65 17.19 10.15 2.53
CA ARG A 65 16.15 10.07 1.51
C ARG A 65 16.56 9.20 0.33
N SER A 66 15.63 8.36 -0.14
CA SER A 66 15.73 7.68 -1.43
C SER A 66 14.91 8.41 -2.48
N ASN A 67 15.43 8.53 -3.69
CA ASN A 67 14.76 9.17 -4.83
C ASN A 67 14.15 8.12 -5.74
N ASN A 68 13.17 8.52 -6.55
CA ASN A 68 12.57 7.69 -7.58
C ASN A 68 13.51 7.60 -8.79
N PRO A 69 13.88 6.39 -9.25
CA PRO A 69 14.78 6.25 -10.41
C PRO A 69 14.22 6.79 -11.73
N TRP A 70 12.91 6.96 -11.85
CA TRP A 70 12.28 7.57 -13.04
C TRP A 70 12.38 9.10 -13.05
N ASN A 71 12.47 9.73 -11.87
CA ASN A 71 12.64 11.16 -11.71
C ASN A 71 13.15 11.43 -10.29
N LEU A 72 14.39 11.91 -10.17
CA LEU A 72 15.07 12.10 -8.88
C LEU A 72 14.43 13.19 -7.98
N ASP A 73 13.60 14.07 -8.53
CA ASP A 73 12.83 15.07 -7.79
C ASP A 73 11.56 14.52 -7.16
N ARG A 74 11.29 13.23 -7.38
CA ARG A 74 10.11 12.53 -6.86
C ARG A 74 10.48 11.39 -5.93
N THR A 75 9.54 11.09 -5.03
CA THR A 75 9.69 9.96 -4.10
C THR A 75 9.44 8.62 -4.82
N PRO A 76 10.16 7.54 -4.45
CA PRO A 76 9.85 6.19 -4.91
C PRO A 76 8.60 5.61 -4.23
N GLY A 77 7.88 6.41 -3.44
CA GLY A 77 6.81 5.96 -2.58
C GLY A 77 7.32 5.46 -1.21
N GLY A 78 6.40 4.88 -0.45
CA GLY A 78 6.68 4.37 0.90
C GLY A 78 5.54 3.51 1.43
N SER A 79 5.80 2.87 2.49
CA SER A 79 7.05 2.85 3.25
C SER A 79 8.11 1.87 2.72
N SER A 80 7.82 1.04 1.69
CA SER A 80 8.79 0.15 1.01
C SER A 80 9.48 0.84 -0.18
N GLY A 81 9.72 2.16 -0.12
CA GLY A 81 10.23 2.92 -1.25
C GLY A 81 11.67 2.57 -1.62
N GLY A 82 12.51 2.21 -0.65
CA GLY A 82 13.87 1.74 -0.93
C GLY A 82 13.89 0.42 -1.70
N GLU A 83 12.96 -0.51 -1.42
CA GLU A 83 12.77 -1.73 -2.23
C GLU A 83 12.39 -1.37 -3.66
N ALA A 84 11.40 -0.49 -3.82
CA ALA A 84 10.96 -0.10 -5.15
C ALA A 84 12.08 0.60 -5.94
N ALA A 85 12.82 1.50 -5.31
CA ALA A 85 13.93 2.20 -5.98
C ALA A 85 15.02 1.24 -6.46
N ILE A 86 15.51 0.33 -5.62
CA ILE A 86 16.60 -0.59 -5.98
C ILE A 86 16.18 -1.61 -7.04
N ILE A 87 14.92 -2.10 -7.00
CA ILE A 87 14.40 -3.05 -7.99
C ILE A 87 14.19 -2.37 -9.34
N ALA A 88 13.60 -1.15 -9.36
CA ALA A 88 13.41 -0.38 -10.58
C ALA A 88 14.75 -0.01 -11.24
N ALA A 89 15.76 0.34 -10.44
CA ALA A 89 17.13 0.62 -10.89
C ALA A 89 17.90 -0.65 -11.35
N GLY A 90 17.35 -1.85 -11.16
CA GLY A 90 17.99 -3.10 -11.57
C GLY A 90 19.03 -3.66 -10.58
N GLY A 91 19.16 -3.04 -9.39
CA GLY A 91 20.10 -3.48 -8.34
C GLY A 91 19.65 -4.71 -7.55
N SER A 92 18.35 -5.07 -7.62
CA SER A 92 17.82 -6.29 -7.03
C SER A 92 16.74 -6.89 -7.95
N PRO A 93 16.70 -8.22 -8.14
CA PRO A 93 15.65 -8.85 -8.93
C PRO A 93 14.33 -8.99 -8.16
N LEU A 94 14.39 -9.17 -6.84
CA LEU A 94 13.28 -9.50 -5.96
C LEU A 94 13.49 -8.85 -4.59
N GLY A 95 12.43 -8.41 -3.94
CA GLY A 95 12.47 -7.80 -2.62
C GLY A 95 11.32 -8.23 -1.72
N LEU A 96 11.54 -8.15 -0.40
CA LEU A 96 10.53 -8.33 0.64
C LEU A 96 10.14 -6.97 1.20
N GLY A 97 8.89 -6.60 1.01
CA GLY A 97 8.30 -5.39 1.60
C GLY A 97 7.14 -5.69 2.53
N GLY A 98 6.50 -4.63 3.02
CA GLY A 98 5.31 -4.75 3.87
C GLY A 98 4.30 -3.66 3.56
N ASP A 99 3.02 -3.97 3.77
CA ASP A 99 1.87 -3.15 3.39
C ASP A 99 0.82 -3.13 4.51
N PHE A 100 0.63 -1.97 5.12
CA PHE A 100 -0.40 -1.72 6.11
C PHE A 100 -1.53 -0.82 5.59
N GLY A 101 -1.26 -0.05 4.55
CA GLY A 101 -2.21 0.88 3.93
C GLY A 101 -1.86 1.21 2.48
N GLY A 102 -0.97 0.40 1.84
CA GLY A 102 -0.49 0.63 0.48
C GLY A 102 1.02 0.61 0.34
N SER A 103 1.75 0.30 1.42
CA SER A 103 3.22 0.45 1.44
C SER A 103 4.02 -0.53 0.58
N LEU A 104 3.40 -1.49 -0.10
CA LEU A 104 3.92 -2.24 -1.25
C LEU A 104 3.41 -1.64 -2.56
N ARG A 105 2.11 -1.43 -2.63
CA ARG A 105 1.36 -1.12 -3.86
C ARG A 105 1.63 0.29 -4.36
N VAL A 106 1.72 1.29 -3.46
CA VAL A 106 2.04 2.68 -3.83
C VAL A 106 3.46 2.80 -4.38
N PRO A 107 4.52 2.25 -3.73
CA PRO A 107 5.86 2.24 -4.31
C PRO A 107 5.95 1.48 -5.64
N ALA A 108 5.25 0.35 -5.79
CA ALA A 108 5.21 -0.38 -7.05
C ALA A 108 4.58 0.45 -8.18
N HIS A 109 3.47 1.14 -7.89
CA HIS A 109 2.84 2.09 -8.82
C HIS A 109 3.79 3.24 -9.21
N PHE A 110 4.49 3.86 -8.25
CA PHE A 110 5.38 4.99 -8.50
C PHE A 110 6.66 4.62 -9.26
N CYS A 111 7.11 3.37 -9.15
CA CYS A 111 8.36 2.92 -9.73
C CYS A 111 8.20 1.94 -10.90
N GLY A 112 6.97 1.67 -11.37
CA GLY A 112 6.71 0.78 -12.50
C GLY A 112 7.07 -0.67 -12.20
N LEU A 113 6.63 -1.19 -11.04
CA LEU A 113 6.94 -2.54 -10.56
C LEU A 113 5.68 -3.36 -10.28
N THR A 114 5.90 -4.65 -10.14
CA THR A 114 4.88 -5.63 -9.75
C THR A 114 5.03 -5.99 -8.28
N THR A 115 3.89 -6.10 -7.57
CA THR A 115 3.83 -6.56 -6.19
C THR A 115 2.48 -7.20 -5.88
N LEU A 116 2.43 -8.04 -4.85
CA LEU A 116 1.18 -8.50 -4.26
C LEU A 116 1.24 -8.42 -2.73
N LYS A 117 0.30 -7.69 -2.15
CA LYS A 117 -0.09 -7.77 -0.74
C LYS A 117 -1.05 -8.97 -0.61
N PRO A 118 -0.68 -10.05 0.04
CA PRO A 118 -1.54 -11.24 0.15
C PRO A 118 -2.74 -11.02 1.08
N THR A 119 -3.61 -12.01 1.17
CA THR A 119 -4.67 -12.10 2.17
C THR A 119 -4.09 -11.94 3.58
N THR A 120 -4.80 -11.25 4.46
CA THR A 120 -4.43 -11.17 5.88
C THR A 120 -4.27 -12.56 6.46
N ALA A 121 -3.19 -12.79 7.20
CA ALA A 121 -2.78 -14.07 7.77
C ALA A 121 -2.34 -15.15 6.75
N LEU A 122 -1.98 -14.79 5.50
CA LEU A 122 -1.27 -15.73 4.61
C LEU A 122 0.21 -15.87 5.01
N LEU A 123 0.82 -14.78 5.46
CA LEU A 123 2.22 -14.73 5.88
C LEU A 123 2.33 -14.22 7.32
N SER A 124 3.25 -14.80 8.08
CA SER A 124 3.56 -14.40 9.45
C SER A 124 4.14 -12.98 9.51
N ASN A 125 3.82 -12.25 10.57
CA ASN A 125 4.36 -10.92 10.86
C ASN A 125 5.48 -10.93 11.93
N LEU A 126 5.97 -12.11 12.31
CA LEU A 126 7.00 -12.26 13.34
C LEU A 126 8.42 -11.85 12.90
N ASP A 127 8.58 -11.41 11.65
CA ASP A 127 9.84 -10.87 11.11
C ASP A 127 10.17 -9.45 11.60
N ASN A 128 9.22 -8.81 12.29
CA ASN A 128 9.41 -7.48 12.86
C ASN A 128 10.04 -7.57 14.26
N PRO A 129 10.88 -6.59 14.66
CA PRO A 129 11.35 -6.51 16.04
C PRO A 129 10.16 -6.37 17.00
N ALA A 130 10.03 -7.30 17.95
CA ALA A 130 8.90 -7.30 18.88
C ALA A 130 8.77 -6.01 19.71
N HIS A 131 9.90 -5.38 20.08
CA HIS A 131 9.92 -4.13 20.84
C HIS A 131 9.45 -2.89 20.03
N LEU A 132 9.40 -3.00 18.69
CA LEU A 132 8.86 -1.97 17.79
C LEU A 132 7.41 -2.26 17.38
N ALA A 133 6.89 -3.44 17.68
CA ALA A 133 5.52 -3.79 17.34
C ALA A 133 4.51 -2.92 18.11
N VAL A 134 3.52 -2.41 17.40
CA VAL A 134 2.34 -1.81 18.03
C VAL A 134 1.46 -2.96 18.50
N THR A 135 1.49 -3.24 19.79
CA THR A 135 0.78 -4.37 20.39
C THR A 135 -0.69 -4.04 20.68
N GLY A 136 -1.56 -5.04 20.60
CA GLY A 136 -2.97 -4.95 21.01
C GLY A 136 -3.92 -4.45 19.90
N GLN A 137 -3.41 -4.02 18.73
CA GLN A 137 -4.22 -3.69 17.57
C GLN A 137 -4.12 -4.83 16.54
N GLU A 138 -5.13 -5.71 16.49
CA GLU A 138 -5.20 -6.86 15.59
C GLU A 138 -6.31 -6.71 14.53
N ALA A 139 -7.10 -5.66 14.61
CA ALA A 139 -8.18 -5.44 13.65
C ALA A 139 -7.66 -5.14 12.22
N ILE A 140 -6.48 -4.53 12.10
CA ILE A 140 -5.81 -4.28 10.83
C ILE A 140 -4.36 -4.75 10.95
N VAL A 141 -4.02 -5.83 10.28
CA VAL A 141 -2.70 -6.46 10.36
C VAL A 141 -1.89 -6.11 9.13
N PRO A 142 -0.63 -5.60 9.28
CA PRO A 142 0.27 -5.41 8.14
C PRO A 142 0.51 -6.75 7.44
N GLN A 143 0.69 -6.73 6.13
CA GLN A 143 1.02 -7.92 5.36
C GLN A 143 2.39 -7.76 4.70
N LEU A 144 3.21 -8.80 4.80
CA LEU A 144 4.44 -8.91 4.01
C LEU A 144 4.07 -9.32 2.59
N GLY A 145 4.91 -8.94 1.63
CA GLY A 145 4.72 -9.32 0.24
C GLY A 145 5.98 -9.16 -0.59
N ALA A 146 6.01 -9.85 -1.70
CA ALA A 146 7.09 -9.78 -2.67
C ALA A 146 6.90 -8.59 -3.63
N MET A 147 8.01 -7.99 -4.06
CA MET A 147 8.07 -6.95 -5.10
C MET A 147 9.15 -7.32 -6.12
N ALA A 148 8.84 -7.20 -7.40
CA ALA A 148 9.76 -7.54 -8.50
C ALA A 148 9.39 -6.78 -9.78
N ARG A 149 10.12 -7.04 -10.87
CA ARG A 149 9.82 -6.50 -12.21
C ARG A 149 8.85 -7.37 -13.02
N SER A 150 8.46 -8.55 -12.52
CA SER A 150 7.52 -9.44 -13.18
C SER A 150 6.54 -10.11 -12.22
N VAL A 151 5.37 -10.47 -12.72
CA VAL A 151 4.37 -11.23 -11.97
C VAL A 151 4.92 -12.62 -11.61
N ALA A 152 5.67 -13.25 -12.49
CA ALA A 152 6.28 -14.56 -12.25
C ALA A 152 7.23 -14.57 -11.05
N ASP A 153 8.08 -13.53 -10.91
CA ASP A 153 9.00 -13.40 -9.78
C ASP A 153 8.25 -13.14 -8.46
N VAL A 154 7.19 -12.31 -8.50
CA VAL A 154 6.32 -12.08 -7.33
C VAL A 154 5.62 -13.37 -6.91
N ALA A 155 5.08 -14.14 -7.86
CA ALA A 155 4.43 -15.42 -7.59
C ALA A 155 5.42 -16.44 -6.99
N LEU A 156 6.65 -16.52 -7.53
CA LEU A 156 7.72 -17.37 -6.99
C LEU A 156 8.05 -16.97 -5.54
N GLY A 157 8.29 -15.67 -5.29
CA GLY A 157 8.62 -15.18 -3.96
C GLY A 157 7.54 -15.49 -2.93
N LEU A 158 6.26 -15.25 -3.28
CA LEU A 158 5.13 -15.52 -2.40
C LEU A 158 4.92 -17.02 -2.16
N ARG A 159 5.04 -17.86 -3.20
CA ARG A 159 4.94 -19.31 -3.08
C ARG A 159 5.95 -19.88 -2.09
N LEU A 160 7.19 -19.39 -2.12
CA LEU A 160 8.23 -19.81 -1.18
C LEU A 160 7.93 -19.36 0.25
N LEU A 161 7.43 -18.13 0.44
CA LEU A 161 7.05 -17.62 1.75
C LEU A 161 5.81 -18.33 2.32
N ALA A 162 4.78 -18.55 1.50
CA ALA A 162 3.52 -19.18 1.88
C ALA A 162 3.58 -20.72 1.96
N ALA A 163 4.75 -21.32 1.76
CA ALA A 163 4.92 -22.76 1.91
C ALA A 163 4.44 -23.23 3.30
N PRO A 164 3.91 -24.46 3.45
CA PRO A 164 3.40 -25.00 4.70
C PRO A 164 4.41 -24.92 5.86
N GLY A 165 3.92 -24.98 7.11
CA GLY A 165 4.73 -25.00 8.34
C GLY A 165 4.89 -23.63 9.00
N GLN A 166 4.19 -22.59 8.57
CA GLN A 166 4.17 -21.30 9.30
C GLN A 166 3.36 -21.42 10.59
N GLU A 167 2.30 -22.19 10.59
CA GLU A 167 1.44 -22.47 11.74
C GLU A 167 2.18 -23.12 12.93
N VAL A 168 3.35 -23.71 12.69
CA VAL A 168 4.19 -24.30 13.74
C VAL A 168 4.83 -23.25 14.64
N PHE A 169 5.17 -22.07 14.08
CA PHE A 169 5.80 -20.99 14.84
C PHE A 169 4.90 -19.77 15.02
N ASP A 170 3.84 -19.64 14.23
CA ASP A 170 2.87 -18.54 14.31
C ASP A 170 1.44 -19.12 14.28
N PRO A 171 0.77 -19.28 15.45
CA PRO A 171 -0.56 -19.87 15.53
C PRO A 171 -1.66 -19.00 14.88
N THR A 172 -1.35 -17.77 14.47
CA THR A 172 -2.31 -16.89 13.78
C THR A 172 -2.40 -17.20 12.28
N ILE A 173 -1.49 -18.02 11.75
CA ILE A 173 -1.45 -18.41 10.33
C ILE A 173 -2.23 -19.71 10.15
N PRO A 174 -3.31 -19.73 9.36
CA PRO A 174 -4.01 -20.97 9.03
C PRO A 174 -3.20 -21.84 8.05
N PRO A 175 -3.38 -23.17 8.05
CA PRO A 175 -2.70 -24.09 7.15
C PRO A 175 -3.29 -24.02 5.73
N VAL A 176 -3.08 -22.90 5.04
CA VAL A 176 -3.58 -22.67 3.68
C VAL A 176 -2.60 -23.25 2.65
N GLN A 177 -3.15 -23.97 1.67
CA GLN A 177 -2.37 -24.45 0.54
C GLN A 177 -2.27 -23.37 -0.55
N TRP A 178 -1.06 -23.19 -1.09
CA TRP A 178 -0.84 -22.35 -2.25
C TRP A 178 -1.56 -22.91 -3.47
N ARG A 179 -2.34 -22.06 -4.16
CA ARG A 179 -2.99 -22.40 -5.43
C ARG A 179 -2.14 -21.87 -6.57
N ASP A 180 -1.98 -22.69 -7.60
CA ASP A 180 -1.21 -22.31 -8.79
C ASP A 180 -2.01 -21.35 -9.68
N PRO A 181 -1.52 -20.12 -9.93
CA PRO A 181 -2.17 -19.18 -10.84
C PRO A 181 -2.38 -19.72 -12.27
N ALA A 182 -1.53 -20.64 -12.73
CA ALA A 182 -1.65 -21.25 -14.05
C ALA A 182 -2.89 -22.15 -14.22
N GLN A 183 -3.53 -22.54 -13.11
CA GLN A 183 -4.76 -23.34 -13.14
C GLN A 183 -6.04 -22.47 -13.25
N VAL A 184 -5.91 -21.14 -13.24
CA VAL A 184 -7.05 -20.25 -13.34
C VAL A 184 -7.48 -20.07 -14.80
N THR A 185 -8.74 -20.37 -15.09
CA THR A 185 -9.33 -20.14 -16.41
C THR A 185 -9.88 -18.72 -16.49
N LEU A 186 -9.19 -17.84 -17.21
CA LEU A 186 -9.54 -16.41 -17.29
C LEU A 186 -10.96 -16.18 -17.79
N GLY A 187 -11.40 -16.86 -18.84
CA GLY A 187 -12.73 -16.69 -19.43
C GLY A 187 -13.90 -17.05 -18.51
N SER A 188 -13.65 -17.71 -17.37
CA SER A 188 -14.69 -18.00 -16.38
C SER A 188 -14.86 -16.87 -15.34
N LEU A 189 -13.95 -15.89 -15.32
CA LEU A 189 -13.92 -14.85 -14.30
C LEU A 189 -14.85 -13.68 -14.63
N ARG A 190 -15.44 -13.10 -13.57
CA ARG A 190 -16.15 -11.83 -13.59
C ARG A 190 -15.40 -10.83 -12.73
N VAL A 191 -15.08 -9.68 -13.30
CA VAL A 191 -14.25 -8.64 -12.68
C VAL A 191 -15.05 -7.34 -12.58
N ALA A 192 -15.12 -6.78 -11.37
CA ALA A 192 -15.62 -5.43 -11.14
C ALA A 192 -14.55 -4.40 -11.51
N MET A 193 -14.93 -3.25 -12.05
CA MET A 193 -14.00 -2.16 -12.36
C MET A 193 -14.50 -0.83 -11.82
N TYR A 194 -13.60 -0.04 -11.24
CA TYR A 194 -13.86 1.37 -10.95
C TYR A 194 -12.60 2.22 -11.14
N THR A 195 -12.78 3.50 -11.47
CA THR A 195 -11.70 4.49 -11.64
C THR A 195 -11.78 5.62 -10.61
N ASP A 196 -12.89 5.71 -9.87
CA ASP A 196 -13.13 6.67 -8.80
C ASP A 196 -13.73 5.93 -7.60
N ASP A 197 -13.14 6.13 -6.43
CA ASP A 197 -13.59 5.54 -5.17
C ASP A 197 -14.63 6.41 -4.43
N GLY A 198 -15.03 7.54 -5.03
CA GLY A 198 -15.97 8.51 -4.47
C GLY A 198 -15.35 9.45 -3.43
N LEU A 199 -14.06 9.28 -3.08
CA LEU A 199 -13.38 10.16 -2.14
C LEU A 199 -12.39 11.10 -2.82
N PHE A 200 -11.59 10.59 -3.75
CA PHE A 200 -10.59 11.40 -4.43
C PHE A 200 -10.40 10.92 -5.88
N PRO A 201 -10.78 11.72 -6.89
CA PRO A 201 -10.69 11.30 -8.28
C PRO A 201 -9.23 11.09 -8.71
N ALA A 202 -8.98 9.99 -9.40
CA ALA A 202 -7.66 9.67 -9.94
C ALA A 202 -7.31 10.57 -11.14
N ALA A 203 -6.01 10.82 -11.35
CA ALA A 203 -5.49 11.57 -12.50
C ALA A 203 -5.84 10.88 -13.84
N PRO A 204 -5.92 11.63 -14.96
CA PRO A 204 -6.36 11.10 -16.25
C PRO A 204 -5.60 9.86 -16.72
N ALA A 205 -4.27 9.87 -16.63
CA ALA A 205 -3.44 8.74 -17.03
C ALA A 205 -3.76 7.45 -16.23
N ILE A 206 -4.11 7.60 -14.95
CA ILE A 206 -4.43 6.47 -14.05
C ILE A 206 -5.81 5.90 -14.38
N ARG A 207 -6.79 6.77 -14.67
CA ARG A 207 -8.12 6.33 -15.15
C ARG A 207 -7.99 5.61 -16.50
N ARG A 208 -7.21 6.16 -17.45
CA ARG A 208 -6.94 5.51 -18.73
C ARG A 208 -6.31 4.13 -18.55
N ALA A 209 -5.27 3.99 -17.75
CA ALA A 209 -4.63 2.71 -17.49
C ALA A 209 -5.63 1.65 -16.98
N THR A 210 -6.57 2.05 -16.11
CA THR A 210 -7.61 1.15 -15.60
C THR A 210 -8.60 0.75 -16.69
N HIS A 211 -8.98 1.67 -17.58
CA HIS A 211 -9.84 1.36 -18.74
C HIS A 211 -9.14 0.46 -19.76
N GLU A 212 -7.87 0.70 -20.05
CA GLU A 212 -7.05 -0.14 -20.93
C GLU A 212 -6.90 -1.56 -20.37
N ALA A 213 -6.71 -1.69 -19.04
CA ALA A 213 -6.70 -3.00 -18.36
C ALA A 213 -8.04 -3.74 -18.51
N ALA A 214 -9.16 -3.04 -18.35
CA ALA A 214 -10.47 -3.63 -18.57
C ALA A 214 -10.67 -4.13 -20.01
N ALA A 215 -10.23 -3.35 -20.98
CA ALA A 215 -10.29 -3.72 -22.39
C ALA A 215 -9.41 -4.95 -22.69
N ALA A 216 -8.19 -4.98 -22.15
CA ALA A 216 -7.26 -6.10 -22.29
C ALA A 216 -7.83 -7.42 -21.73
N LEU A 217 -8.45 -7.38 -20.54
CA LEU A 217 -9.08 -8.55 -19.94
C LEU A 217 -10.31 -9.00 -20.72
N ARG A 218 -11.15 -8.09 -21.21
CA ARG A 218 -12.30 -8.44 -22.09
C ARG A 218 -11.85 -9.13 -23.38
N ALA A 219 -10.74 -8.69 -23.97
CA ALA A 219 -10.17 -9.33 -25.15
C ALA A 219 -9.72 -10.78 -24.89
N GLN A 220 -9.49 -11.15 -23.63
CA GLN A 220 -9.15 -12.52 -23.20
C GLN A 220 -10.38 -13.29 -22.67
N GLY A 221 -11.58 -12.80 -22.90
CA GLY A 221 -12.84 -13.47 -22.53
C GLY A 221 -13.30 -13.21 -21.10
N VAL A 222 -12.61 -12.39 -20.31
CA VAL A 222 -13.05 -12.02 -18.95
C VAL A 222 -14.24 -11.08 -19.03
N VAL A 223 -15.28 -11.33 -18.23
CA VAL A 223 -16.40 -10.38 -18.07
C VAL A 223 -15.95 -9.25 -17.15
N VAL A 224 -15.83 -8.02 -17.66
CA VAL A 224 -15.47 -6.86 -16.86
C VAL A 224 -16.58 -5.83 -16.89
N GLU A 225 -17.12 -5.49 -15.72
CA GLU A 225 -18.26 -4.58 -15.55
C GLU A 225 -17.88 -3.37 -14.69
N GLN A 226 -18.45 -2.20 -15.05
CA GLN A 226 -18.35 -1.02 -14.19
C GLN A 226 -19.08 -1.27 -12.87
N TRP A 227 -18.44 -0.90 -11.77
CA TRP A 227 -18.96 -1.10 -10.43
C TRP A 227 -18.53 0.06 -9.52
N SER A 228 -19.22 0.22 -8.41
CA SER A 228 -18.84 1.19 -7.38
C SER A 228 -18.69 0.46 -6.05
N PRO A 229 -17.56 0.62 -5.36
CA PRO A 229 -17.36 0.00 -4.05
C PRO A 229 -18.34 0.58 -3.01
N PRO A 230 -18.88 -0.25 -2.11
CA PRO A 230 -19.76 0.23 -1.04
C PRO A 230 -19.04 1.22 -0.13
N ASP A 231 -19.67 2.35 0.11
CA ASP A 231 -19.28 3.43 1.04
C ASP A 231 -17.82 3.45 1.51
N VAL A 232 -16.93 3.84 0.61
CA VAL A 232 -15.48 3.93 0.91
C VAL A 232 -15.20 4.92 2.04
N SER A 233 -16.05 5.95 2.20
CA SER A 233 -15.92 6.93 3.28
C SER A 233 -16.09 6.28 4.66
N GLU A 234 -17.09 5.40 4.82
CA GLU A 234 -17.27 4.61 6.04
C GLU A 234 -16.05 3.71 6.28
N GLY A 235 -15.58 3.00 5.24
CA GLY A 235 -14.39 2.17 5.34
C GLY A 235 -13.16 2.94 5.82
N MET A 236 -12.94 4.15 5.31
CA MET A 236 -11.82 4.99 5.73
C MET A 236 -11.99 5.55 7.13
N ALA A 237 -13.20 5.91 7.55
CA ALA A 237 -13.48 6.33 8.92
C ALA A 237 -13.18 5.20 9.93
N LEU A 238 -13.59 3.97 9.62
CA LEU A 238 -13.26 2.78 10.41
C LEU A 238 -11.75 2.56 10.50
N LEU A 239 -11.04 2.64 9.37
CA LEU A 239 -9.59 2.46 9.32
C LEU A 239 -8.88 3.51 10.19
N VAL A 240 -9.19 4.79 9.99
CA VAL A 240 -8.56 5.90 10.73
C VAL A 240 -8.86 5.82 12.21
N GLY A 241 -10.11 5.49 12.57
CA GLY A 241 -10.51 5.29 13.95
C GLY A 241 -9.76 4.15 14.63
N LEU A 242 -9.60 3.01 13.97
CA LEU A 242 -8.82 1.87 14.47
C LEU A 242 -7.32 2.20 14.60
N MET A 243 -6.74 2.92 13.63
CA MET A 243 -5.33 3.32 13.66
C MET A 243 -5.02 4.36 14.75
N GLY A 244 -5.99 5.22 15.06
CA GLY A 244 -5.85 6.30 16.04
C GLY A 244 -6.43 5.98 17.42
N ALA A 245 -6.94 4.78 17.65
CA ALA A 245 -7.71 4.41 18.84
C ALA A 245 -6.99 4.66 20.18
N ASP A 246 -5.67 4.50 20.22
CA ASP A 246 -4.83 4.78 21.39
C ASP A 246 -4.35 6.26 21.48
N GLY A 247 -4.87 7.16 20.66
CA GLY A 247 -4.39 8.54 20.57
C GLY A 247 -2.95 8.66 20.09
N PHE A 248 -2.48 7.68 19.31
CA PHE A 248 -1.09 7.51 18.87
C PHE A 248 -0.08 7.36 20.03
N ALA A 249 -0.50 6.92 21.21
CA ALA A 249 0.36 6.71 22.36
C ALA A 249 1.47 5.69 22.06
N SER A 250 1.18 4.63 21.35
CA SER A 250 2.18 3.64 20.91
C SER A 250 3.24 4.25 20.01
N LEU A 251 2.83 5.06 19.01
CA LEU A 251 3.78 5.73 18.13
C LEU A 251 4.66 6.76 18.88
N LYS A 252 4.07 7.51 19.83
CA LYS A 252 4.81 8.46 20.67
C LYS A 252 5.82 7.74 21.56
N ARG A 253 5.47 6.57 22.12
CA ARG A 253 6.42 5.74 22.90
C ARG A 253 7.59 5.26 22.04
N LEU A 254 7.31 4.77 20.83
CA LEU A 254 8.36 4.30 19.90
C LEU A 254 9.29 5.46 19.50
N LEU A 255 8.72 6.63 19.21
CA LEU A 255 9.48 7.82 18.87
C LEU A 255 10.38 8.25 20.03
N GLY A 256 9.91 8.14 21.29
CA GLY A 256 10.68 8.56 22.48
C GLY A 256 11.10 10.02 22.41
N HIS A 257 12.41 10.28 22.42
CA HIS A 257 13.00 11.60 22.29
C HIS A 257 13.37 11.98 20.84
N ASP A 258 13.18 11.08 19.87
CA ASP A 258 13.46 11.36 18.47
C ASP A 258 12.47 12.40 17.92
N LYS A 259 12.96 13.25 17.04
CA LYS A 259 12.09 14.20 16.33
C LYS A 259 11.30 13.47 15.24
N PRO A 260 9.99 13.72 15.13
CA PRO A 260 9.22 13.17 14.02
C PRO A 260 9.69 13.78 12.70
N ALA A 261 9.76 12.96 11.66
CA ALA A 261 9.95 13.45 10.29
C ALA A 261 8.84 14.45 9.91
N LYS A 262 9.14 15.39 8.99
CA LYS A 262 8.19 16.44 8.59
C LYS A 262 6.84 15.86 8.14
N GLN A 263 6.87 14.73 7.44
CA GLN A 263 5.69 14.03 6.95
C GLN A 263 4.80 13.46 8.07
N LEU A 264 5.39 13.16 9.24
CA LEU A 264 4.68 12.62 10.39
C LEU A 264 4.28 13.70 11.42
N ALA A 265 5.02 14.79 11.48
CA ALA A 265 4.86 15.83 12.50
C ALA A 265 3.43 16.40 12.53
N GLY A 266 2.85 16.73 11.37
CA GLY A 266 1.50 17.28 11.26
C GLY A 266 0.42 16.33 11.81
N LEU A 267 0.52 15.03 11.53
CA LEU A 267 -0.40 14.01 12.05
C LEU A 267 -0.32 13.93 13.59
N LEU A 268 0.89 13.90 14.15
CA LEU A 268 1.08 13.82 15.59
C LEU A 268 0.63 15.10 16.32
N GLN A 269 0.83 16.28 15.71
CA GLN A 269 0.33 17.56 16.23
C GLN A 269 -1.20 17.55 16.25
N LEU A 270 -1.83 17.15 15.14
CA LEU A 270 -3.29 17.06 15.02
C LEU A 270 -3.89 16.11 16.05
N ALA A 271 -3.27 14.94 16.23
CA ALA A 271 -3.67 13.94 17.21
C ALA A 271 -3.47 14.38 18.66
N SER A 272 -2.60 15.37 18.91
CA SER A 272 -2.32 15.90 20.25
C SER A 272 -3.28 17.03 20.65
N LEU A 273 -4.13 17.51 19.75
CA LEU A 273 -5.10 18.56 20.05
C LEU A 273 -6.14 18.08 21.08
N PRO A 274 -6.45 18.91 22.11
CA PRO A 274 -7.52 18.59 23.04
C PRO A 274 -8.86 18.34 22.33
N GLY A 275 -9.63 17.37 22.80
CA GLY A 275 -10.90 16.96 22.17
C GLY A 275 -11.90 18.12 22.02
N PHE A 276 -11.94 19.04 23.00
CA PHE A 276 -12.85 20.19 22.96
C PHE A 276 -12.50 21.25 21.90
N VAL A 277 -11.25 21.32 21.44
CA VAL A 277 -10.81 22.26 20.39
C VAL A 277 -11.15 21.75 18.98
N ARG A 278 -11.20 20.44 18.78
CA ARG A 278 -11.34 19.79 17.47
C ARG A 278 -12.63 20.18 16.73
N PRO A 279 -13.83 20.23 17.36
CA PRO A 279 -15.06 20.63 16.67
C PRO A 279 -14.99 22.05 16.09
N THR A 280 -14.50 23.01 16.89
CA THR A 280 -14.35 24.41 16.46
C THR A 280 -13.33 24.54 15.32
N MET A 281 -12.15 23.89 15.46
CA MET A 281 -11.14 23.88 14.40
C MET A 281 -11.69 23.25 13.11
N ARG A 282 -12.42 22.15 13.20
CA ARG A 282 -13.04 21.49 12.04
C ARG A 282 -14.05 22.42 11.34
N ALA A 283 -14.90 23.09 12.10
CA ALA A 283 -15.85 24.07 11.55
C ALA A 283 -15.11 25.22 10.85
N THR A 284 -14.06 25.75 11.47
CA THR A 284 -13.21 26.79 10.86
C THR A 284 -12.56 26.32 9.56
N LEU A 285 -12.01 25.11 9.52
CA LEU A 285 -11.44 24.54 8.31
C LEU A 285 -12.47 24.38 7.18
N HIS A 286 -13.71 23.96 7.50
CA HIS A 286 -14.80 23.92 6.54
C HIS A 286 -15.15 25.30 5.99
N LEU A 287 -15.23 26.31 6.84
CA LEU A 287 -15.49 27.70 6.42
C LEU A 287 -14.37 28.26 5.52
N LEU A 288 -13.12 27.86 5.78
CA LEU A 288 -11.96 28.22 4.96
C LEU A 288 -11.82 27.37 3.69
N GLY A 289 -12.76 26.47 3.41
CA GLY A 289 -12.74 25.59 2.24
C GLY A 289 -11.71 24.45 2.32
N GLN A 290 -11.20 24.13 3.51
CA GLN A 290 -10.25 23.04 3.78
C GLN A 290 -10.99 21.75 4.16
N HIS A 291 -11.87 21.29 3.28
CA HIS A 291 -12.83 20.20 3.57
C HIS A 291 -12.11 18.87 3.82
N ARG A 292 -11.03 18.58 3.08
CA ARG A 292 -10.27 17.32 3.18
C ARG A 292 -9.60 17.17 4.54
N LEU A 293 -8.90 18.21 4.98
CA LEU A 293 -8.25 18.22 6.30
C LEU A 293 -9.27 18.14 7.44
N ALA A 294 -10.38 18.87 7.32
CA ALA A 294 -11.48 18.84 8.29
C ALA A 294 -12.07 17.42 8.44
N ASN A 295 -12.22 16.69 7.34
CA ASN A 295 -12.73 15.32 7.36
C ASN A 295 -11.74 14.34 8.02
N THR A 296 -10.43 14.47 7.74
CA THR A 296 -9.41 13.65 8.40
C THR A 296 -9.43 13.82 9.93
N MET A 297 -9.68 15.04 10.43
CA MET A 297 -9.76 15.29 11.88
C MET A 297 -10.96 14.63 12.55
N ARG A 298 -12.05 14.36 11.83
CA ARG A 298 -13.28 13.79 12.39
C ARG A 298 -13.03 12.45 13.08
N ASP A 299 -12.23 11.61 12.45
CA ASP A 299 -12.11 10.20 12.79
C ASP A 299 -10.87 9.90 13.68
N LEU A 300 -10.05 10.92 13.98
CA LEU A 300 -8.87 10.83 14.85
C LEU A 300 -9.24 11.03 16.32
N ASN A 301 -9.70 9.99 17.01
CA ASN A 301 -10.10 10.07 18.42
C ASN A 301 -9.41 8.99 19.25
N THR A 302 -9.08 9.31 20.51
CA THR A 302 -8.75 8.30 21.52
C THR A 302 -10.04 7.63 21.95
N LEU A 303 -10.07 6.29 21.92
CA LEU A 303 -11.25 5.49 22.19
C LEU A 303 -11.17 4.82 23.55
N THR A 304 -12.31 4.62 24.22
CA THR A 304 -12.44 3.68 25.33
C THR A 304 -12.41 2.24 24.80
N ALA A 305 -12.21 1.25 25.68
CA ALA A 305 -12.26 -0.15 25.28
C ALA A 305 -13.60 -0.53 24.64
N ASP A 306 -14.72 -0.05 25.19
CA ASP A 306 -16.05 -0.28 24.63
C ASP A 306 -16.20 0.32 23.23
N GLN A 307 -15.77 1.56 23.03
CA GLN A 307 -15.78 2.20 21.72
C GLN A 307 -14.92 1.47 20.70
N LEU A 308 -13.75 0.96 21.12
CA LEU A 308 -12.89 0.16 20.25
C LEU A 308 -13.58 -1.15 19.86
N TRP A 309 -14.23 -1.86 20.78
CA TRP A 309 -14.97 -3.08 20.46
C TRP A 309 -16.13 -2.82 19.51
N GLN A 310 -16.88 -1.72 19.69
CA GLN A 310 -17.93 -1.32 18.77
C GLN A 310 -17.38 -1.02 17.37
N LEU A 311 -16.23 -0.35 17.28
CA LEU A 311 -15.58 -0.04 16.00
C LEU A 311 -15.11 -1.31 15.28
N VAL A 312 -14.58 -2.29 16.02
CA VAL A 312 -14.20 -3.61 15.47
C VAL A 312 -15.44 -4.36 14.97
N ALA A 313 -16.56 -4.30 15.69
CA ALA A 313 -17.83 -4.89 15.26
C ALA A 313 -18.34 -4.21 13.97
N GLN A 314 -18.31 -2.87 13.90
CA GLN A 314 -18.69 -2.11 12.70
C GLN A 314 -17.81 -2.49 11.50
N ARG A 315 -16.48 -2.66 11.68
CA ARG A 315 -15.59 -3.18 10.64
C ARG A 315 -16.03 -4.55 10.14
N THR A 316 -16.44 -5.45 11.03
CA THR A 316 -16.92 -6.78 10.66
C THR A 316 -18.19 -6.69 9.79
N HIS A 317 -19.12 -5.83 10.16
CA HIS A 317 -20.34 -5.58 9.38
C HIS A 317 -20.02 -4.93 8.01
N TYR A 318 -19.10 -3.97 7.97
CA TYR A 318 -18.66 -3.36 6.72
C TYR A 318 -18.05 -4.39 5.76
N ARG A 319 -17.16 -5.29 6.28
CA ARG A 319 -16.60 -6.40 5.49
C ARG A 319 -17.69 -7.31 4.91
N ALA A 320 -18.68 -7.67 5.72
CA ALA A 320 -19.79 -8.51 5.27
C ALA A 320 -20.60 -7.84 4.14
N ARG A 321 -20.93 -6.54 4.28
CA ARG A 321 -21.63 -5.78 3.23
C ARG A 321 -20.80 -5.67 1.95
N PHE A 322 -19.49 -5.45 2.06
CA PHE A 322 -18.59 -5.38 0.91
C PHE A 322 -18.56 -6.72 0.15
N LEU A 323 -18.46 -7.84 0.86
CA LEU A 323 -18.51 -9.18 0.26
C LEU A 323 -19.86 -9.46 -0.37
N ALA A 324 -20.97 -9.12 0.30
CA ALA A 324 -22.31 -9.25 -0.27
C ALA A 324 -22.49 -8.45 -1.57
N ALA A 325 -21.89 -7.26 -1.67
CA ALA A 325 -21.91 -6.48 -2.91
C ALA A 325 -21.13 -7.16 -4.06
N LEU A 326 -20.01 -7.82 -3.74
CA LEU A 326 -19.27 -8.65 -4.70
C LEU A 326 -20.09 -9.89 -5.11
N ASP A 327 -20.79 -10.50 -4.15
CA ASP A 327 -21.64 -11.69 -4.41
C ASP A 327 -22.84 -11.35 -5.30
N ALA A 328 -23.47 -10.20 -5.09
CA ALA A 328 -24.57 -9.72 -5.92
C ALA A 328 -24.17 -9.57 -7.39
N GLY A 329 -22.94 -9.11 -7.68
CA GLY A 329 -22.39 -9.05 -9.03
C GLY A 329 -21.71 -10.34 -9.47
N ARG A 330 -21.59 -11.34 -8.61
CA ARG A 330 -20.81 -12.58 -8.83
C ARG A 330 -19.37 -12.27 -9.25
N TYR A 331 -18.75 -11.25 -8.64
CA TYR A 331 -17.39 -10.84 -8.98
C TYR A 331 -16.35 -11.68 -8.25
N ASP A 332 -15.38 -12.18 -9.00
CA ASP A 332 -14.20 -12.91 -8.50
C ASP A 332 -13.08 -11.97 -8.10
N ALA A 333 -12.99 -10.83 -8.79
CA ALA A 333 -11.94 -9.83 -8.59
C ALA A 333 -12.42 -8.40 -8.89
N ILE A 334 -11.54 -7.44 -8.57
CA ILE A 334 -11.74 -6.01 -8.85
C ILE A 334 -10.47 -5.50 -9.55
N ILE A 335 -10.61 -4.62 -10.56
CA ILE A 335 -9.53 -3.78 -11.07
C ILE A 335 -9.82 -2.31 -10.79
N CYS A 336 -8.80 -1.57 -10.33
CA CYS A 336 -8.95 -0.18 -9.94
C CYS A 336 -7.59 0.54 -9.88
N PRO A 337 -7.56 1.86 -9.73
CA PRO A 337 -6.33 2.59 -9.42
C PRO A 337 -5.65 2.08 -8.14
N PRO A 338 -4.32 1.96 -8.08
CA PRO A 338 -3.60 1.70 -6.83
C PRO A 338 -3.44 2.95 -5.97
N TYR A 339 -3.41 4.12 -6.58
CA TYR A 339 -3.30 5.44 -5.95
C TYR A 339 -3.82 6.50 -6.94
N PRO A 340 -4.41 7.62 -6.47
CA PRO A 340 -5.04 8.57 -7.39
C PRO A 340 -4.08 9.50 -8.12
N LEU A 341 -2.80 9.57 -7.74
CA LEU A 341 -1.80 10.47 -8.29
C LEU A 341 -0.58 9.71 -8.82
N PRO A 342 0.17 10.25 -9.80
CA PRO A 342 1.50 9.75 -10.14
C PRO A 342 2.47 9.94 -8.97
N ALA A 343 3.73 9.48 -9.11
CA ALA A 343 4.73 9.58 -8.05
C ALA A 343 4.82 11.01 -7.48
N LEU A 344 4.75 11.12 -6.16
CA LEU A 344 4.72 12.39 -5.43
C LEU A 344 6.07 13.11 -5.52
N THR A 345 6.06 14.43 -5.50
CA THR A 345 7.25 15.23 -5.19
C THR A 345 7.66 15.04 -3.73
N HIS A 346 8.94 15.19 -3.42
CA HIS A 346 9.44 15.03 -2.06
C HIS A 346 8.75 15.99 -1.07
N GLY A 347 8.32 15.48 0.07
CA GLY A 347 7.60 16.21 1.11
C GLY A 347 6.09 16.28 0.91
N ALA A 348 5.56 15.96 -0.29
CA ALA A 348 4.14 16.09 -0.60
C ALA A 348 3.26 15.08 0.17
N SER A 349 3.80 13.95 0.62
CA SER A 349 3.05 12.96 1.39
C SER A 349 2.54 13.49 2.74
N SER A 350 3.13 14.58 3.26
CA SER A 350 2.63 15.27 4.45
C SER A 350 1.23 15.86 4.27
N SER A 351 0.86 16.23 3.04
CA SER A 351 -0.42 16.82 2.67
C SER A 351 -1.32 15.86 1.90
N LEU A 352 -0.76 14.78 1.34
CA LEU A 352 -1.42 13.85 0.43
C LEU A 352 -1.51 12.44 1.02
N GLY A 353 -2.10 12.32 2.19
CA GLY A 353 -2.46 11.03 2.81
C GLY A 353 -3.64 10.35 2.11
N LEU A 354 -3.60 10.23 0.79
CA LEU A 354 -4.69 9.71 -0.06
C LEU A 354 -4.58 8.19 -0.19
N PHE A 355 -4.90 7.47 0.85
CA PHE A 355 -4.67 6.02 0.92
C PHE A 355 -5.92 5.15 0.64
N SER A 356 -7.07 5.73 0.32
CA SER A 356 -8.35 5.01 0.20
C SER A 356 -8.31 3.85 -0.80
N TYR A 357 -7.72 4.04 -1.97
CA TYR A 357 -7.60 3.01 -3.01
C TYR A 357 -6.82 1.77 -2.59
N THR A 358 -5.86 1.91 -1.68
CA THR A 358 -5.08 0.77 -1.18
C THR A 358 -5.51 0.31 0.20
N ALA A 359 -5.71 1.22 1.15
CA ALA A 359 -5.97 0.91 2.54
C ALA A 359 -7.34 0.26 2.78
N LEU A 360 -8.31 0.49 1.88
CA LEU A 360 -9.58 -0.24 1.87
C LEU A 360 -9.35 -1.75 1.88
N TYR A 361 -8.43 -2.25 1.07
CA TYR A 361 -8.13 -3.68 0.97
C TYR A 361 -7.25 -4.21 2.10
N ASN A 362 -6.62 -3.33 2.90
CA ASN A 362 -6.06 -3.71 4.20
C ASN A 362 -7.16 -3.85 5.25
N LEU A 363 -8.11 -2.91 5.32
CA LEU A 363 -9.27 -2.98 6.20
C LEU A 363 -10.10 -4.24 5.96
N LEU A 364 -10.30 -4.58 4.69
CA LEU A 364 -11.05 -5.77 4.26
C LEU A 364 -10.23 -7.06 4.42
N GLY A 365 -8.89 -7.00 4.42
CA GLY A 365 -8.01 -8.16 4.49
C GLY A 365 -7.86 -8.93 3.17
N MET A 366 -8.31 -8.38 2.03
CA MET A 366 -8.30 -9.01 0.71
C MET A 366 -6.91 -8.95 0.07
N PRO A 367 -6.50 -9.95 -0.74
CA PRO A 367 -5.27 -9.88 -1.52
C PRO A 367 -5.39 -8.80 -2.59
N ALA A 368 -4.32 -8.00 -2.75
CA ALA A 368 -4.30 -6.89 -3.70
C ALA A 368 -2.90 -6.69 -4.27
N GLY A 369 -2.76 -6.77 -5.59
CA GLY A 369 -1.50 -6.59 -6.29
C GLY A 369 -1.51 -5.38 -7.21
N VAL A 370 -0.35 -4.96 -7.65
CA VAL A 370 -0.15 -3.92 -8.66
C VAL A 370 0.70 -4.49 -9.78
N VAL A 371 0.32 -4.19 -11.01
CA VAL A 371 1.08 -4.47 -12.22
C VAL A 371 1.32 -3.14 -12.96
N PRO A 372 2.52 -2.87 -13.47
CA PRO A 372 2.76 -1.69 -14.31
C PRO A 372 1.96 -1.78 -15.61
N ALA A 373 1.41 -0.65 -16.04
CA ALA A 373 0.56 -0.61 -17.24
C ALA A 373 1.13 0.31 -18.32
N THR A 374 1.40 1.56 -17.97
CA THR A 374 1.74 2.61 -18.94
C THR A 374 2.58 3.70 -18.26
N ARG A 375 2.83 4.79 -18.98
CA ARG A 375 3.37 6.05 -18.44
C ARG A 375 2.37 7.18 -18.63
N VAL A 376 2.49 8.23 -17.82
CA VAL A 376 1.75 9.47 -18.03
C VAL A 376 2.18 10.06 -19.38
N ARG A 377 1.24 10.30 -20.29
CA ARG A 377 1.51 10.89 -21.62
C ARG A 377 1.55 12.42 -21.51
N PRO A 378 2.31 13.11 -22.37
CA PRO A 378 2.26 14.57 -22.45
C PRO A 378 0.83 15.07 -22.72
N GLY A 379 0.39 16.08 -21.95
CA GLY A 379 -0.97 16.63 -22.01
C GLY A 379 -2.03 15.87 -21.19
N GLU A 380 -1.66 14.78 -20.53
CA GLU A 380 -2.54 13.92 -19.75
C GLU A 380 -2.25 14.02 -18.23
N GLU A 381 -1.43 14.97 -17.83
CA GLU A 381 -0.94 15.06 -16.47
C GLU A 381 -2.05 15.37 -15.46
N SER A 382 -2.94 16.33 -15.80
CA SER A 382 -3.99 16.78 -14.87
C SER A 382 -5.19 17.37 -15.59
N ASP A 383 -6.38 16.97 -15.17
CA ASP A 383 -7.65 17.65 -15.48
C ASP A 383 -8.29 18.25 -14.22
N ARG A 384 -7.51 18.32 -13.11
CA ARG A 384 -7.99 18.79 -11.81
C ARG A 384 -8.31 20.30 -11.86
N PRO A 385 -9.52 20.70 -11.43
CA PRO A 385 -9.91 22.11 -11.41
C PRO A 385 -9.09 22.90 -10.38
N GLN A 386 -9.16 24.22 -10.49
CA GLN A 386 -8.63 25.11 -9.45
C GLN A 386 -9.45 24.92 -8.15
N SER A 387 -8.77 24.84 -7.01
CA SER A 387 -9.41 24.65 -5.70
C SER A 387 -8.81 25.56 -4.63
N LYS A 388 -9.59 25.90 -3.61
CA LYS A 388 -9.09 26.55 -2.40
C LYS A 388 -8.56 25.53 -1.37
N ASP A 389 -8.97 24.27 -1.45
CA ASP A 389 -8.53 23.19 -0.58
C ASP A 389 -7.03 22.89 -0.80
N GLY A 390 -6.26 22.87 0.30
CA GLY A 390 -4.81 22.68 0.26
C GLY A 390 -4.40 21.31 -0.29
N VAL A 391 -5.19 20.27 -0.02
CA VAL A 391 -4.95 18.91 -0.52
C VAL A 391 -5.15 18.86 -2.04
N GLU A 392 -6.22 19.48 -2.56
CA GLU A 392 -6.47 19.55 -4.00
C GLU A 392 -5.39 20.36 -4.74
N LYS A 393 -4.92 21.46 -4.13
CA LYS A 393 -3.79 22.24 -4.68
C LYS A 393 -2.50 21.43 -4.74
N ALA A 394 -2.18 20.73 -3.65
CA ALA A 394 -0.98 19.88 -3.58
C ALA A 394 -1.07 18.74 -4.60
N ALA A 395 -2.25 18.12 -4.77
CA ALA A 395 -2.47 17.11 -5.78
C ALA A 395 -2.24 17.63 -7.20
N LYS A 396 -2.81 18.79 -7.54
CA LYS A 396 -2.58 19.43 -8.84
C LYS A 396 -1.10 19.73 -9.10
N GLN A 397 -0.36 20.19 -8.10
CA GLN A 397 1.09 20.43 -8.20
C GLN A 397 1.86 19.13 -8.48
N VAL A 398 1.48 18.02 -7.86
CA VAL A 398 2.08 16.70 -8.09
C VAL A 398 1.77 16.18 -9.49
N GLU A 399 0.56 16.40 -9.97
CA GLU A 399 0.14 16.00 -11.33
C GLU A 399 0.92 16.75 -12.41
N MET A 400 1.22 18.03 -12.20
CA MET A 400 2.01 18.82 -13.16
C MET A 400 3.42 18.26 -13.32
N ASN A 401 3.95 18.28 -14.56
CA ASN A 401 5.27 17.75 -14.92
C ASN A 401 5.45 16.26 -14.55
N SER A 402 4.38 15.48 -14.63
CA SER A 402 4.41 14.04 -14.37
C SER A 402 4.54 13.18 -15.62
N ALA A 403 4.58 13.78 -16.81
CA ALA A 403 4.77 13.06 -18.07
C ALA A 403 6.01 12.14 -17.99
N GLY A 404 5.88 10.92 -18.52
CA GLY A 404 6.92 9.89 -18.49
C GLY A 404 6.95 9.03 -17.22
N LEU A 405 6.29 9.42 -16.13
CA LEU A 405 6.23 8.63 -14.91
C LEU A 405 5.39 7.36 -15.08
N PRO A 406 5.78 6.24 -14.44
CA PRO A 406 5.01 5.01 -14.46
C PRO A 406 3.60 5.14 -13.88
N VAL A 407 2.70 4.36 -14.43
CA VAL A 407 1.33 4.16 -13.95
C VAL A 407 1.06 2.67 -13.87
N GLY A 408 0.58 2.20 -12.72
CA GLY A 408 0.15 0.82 -12.51
C GLY A 408 -1.36 0.70 -12.37
N VAL A 409 -1.85 -0.54 -12.47
CA VAL A 409 -3.23 -0.92 -12.19
C VAL A 409 -3.25 -1.89 -11.01
N GLN A 410 -4.22 -1.73 -10.11
CA GLN A 410 -4.42 -2.62 -8.97
C GLN A 410 -5.42 -3.72 -9.33
N VAL A 411 -5.06 -4.95 -8.99
CA VAL A 411 -5.91 -6.15 -9.08
C VAL A 411 -6.16 -6.66 -7.68
N VAL A 412 -7.43 -6.81 -7.31
CA VAL A 412 -7.84 -7.31 -5.99
C VAL A 412 -8.67 -8.57 -6.21
N ALA A 413 -8.36 -9.64 -5.49
CA ALA A 413 -9.17 -10.86 -5.54
C ALA A 413 -9.89 -11.11 -4.21
N ARG A 414 -10.77 -12.09 -4.17
CA ARG A 414 -11.40 -12.55 -2.92
C ARG A 414 -10.35 -13.14 -1.98
N HIS A 415 -10.67 -13.22 -0.71
CA HIS A 415 -9.79 -13.81 0.30
C HIS A 415 -9.31 -15.20 -0.14
N TRP A 416 -8.03 -15.48 0.07
CA TRP A 416 -7.37 -16.76 -0.25
C TRP A 416 -7.39 -17.11 -1.75
N ARG A 417 -7.55 -16.10 -2.61
CA ARG A 417 -7.54 -16.23 -4.06
C ARG A 417 -6.40 -15.41 -4.68
N GLU A 418 -5.19 -15.55 -4.11
CA GLU A 418 -3.96 -15.02 -4.68
C GLU A 418 -3.71 -15.55 -6.09
N ASP A 419 -4.13 -16.78 -6.36
CA ASP A 419 -4.11 -17.41 -7.68
C ASP A 419 -4.85 -16.58 -8.72
N VAL A 420 -6.07 -16.13 -8.41
CA VAL A 420 -6.88 -15.27 -9.30
C VAL A 420 -6.23 -13.91 -9.50
N ALA A 421 -5.74 -13.29 -8.41
CA ALA A 421 -5.05 -12.01 -8.52
C ALA A 421 -3.81 -12.10 -9.43
N LEU A 422 -2.96 -13.10 -9.22
CA LEU A 422 -1.74 -13.32 -10.00
C LEU A 422 -2.04 -13.71 -11.46
N ALA A 423 -3.07 -14.51 -11.72
CA ALA A 423 -3.47 -14.87 -13.09
C ALA A 423 -3.93 -13.64 -13.88
N LEU A 424 -4.79 -12.79 -13.28
CA LEU A 424 -5.21 -11.53 -13.91
C LEU A 424 -4.05 -10.56 -14.10
N MET A 425 -3.15 -10.46 -13.10
CA MET A 425 -1.95 -9.64 -13.20
C MET A 425 -1.02 -10.12 -14.32
N SER A 426 -0.83 -11.44 -14.47
CA SER A 426 -0.02 -12.01 -15.57
C SER A 426 -0.61 -11.68 -16.94
N ALA A 427 -1.92 -11.83 -17.09
CA ALA A 427 -2.63 -11.50 -18.32
C ALA A 427 -2.49 -10.01 -18.69
N LEU A 428 -2.54 -9.13 -17.69
CA LEU A 428 -2.32 -7.69 -17.88
C LEU A 428 -0.85 -7.36 -18.19
N GLU A 429 0.10 -8.00 -17.50
CA GLU A 429 1.52 -7.82 -17.77
C GLU A 429 1.89 -8.20 -19.20
N ASP A 430 1.40 -9.35 -19.69
CA ASP A 430 1.61 -9.83 -21.05
C ASP A 430 1.05 -8.86 -22.10
N HIS A 431 -0.11 -8.26 -21.83
CA HIS A 431 -0.71 -7.26 -22.69
C HIS A 431 0.09 -5.95 -22.69
N PHE A 432 0.38 -5.39 -21.50
CA PHE A 432 1.00 -4.09 -21.38
C PHE A 432 2.47 -4.07 -21.83
N ARG A 433 3.21 -5.16 -21.65
CA ARG A 433 4.58 -5.28 -22.14
C ARG A 433 4.73 -5.12 -23.66
N GLN A 434 3.64 -5.30 -24.41
CA GLN A 434 3.62 -5.10 -25.85
C GLN A 434 3.33 -3.63 -26.23
N GLN A 435 2.96 -2.78 -25.29
CA GLN A 435 2.62 -1.38 -25.54
C GLN A 435 3.90 -0.51 -25.55
N PRO A 436 3.97 0.51 -26.42
CA PRO A 436 5.18 1.33 -26.59
C PRO A 436 5.51 2.21 -25.36
N ASP A 437 4.52 2.50 -24.53
CA ASP A 437 4.67 3.32 -23.32
C ASP A 437 4.71 2.48 -22.03
N TYR A 438 4.94 1.16 -22.14
CA TYR A 438 5.18 0.31 -20.98
C TYR A 438 6.45 0.74 -20.23
N PRO A 439 6.42 0.88 -18.88
CA PRO A 439 7.57 1.32 -18.09
C PRO A 439 8.60 0.18 -17.90
N THR A 440 9.42 -0.06 -18.88
CA THR A 440 10.40 -1.16 -18.88
C THR A 440 11.57 -0.93 -17.93
N ARG A 441 12.18 0.28 -18.00
CA ARG A 441 13.39 0.63 -17.22
C ARG A 441 13.56 2.15 -17.16
N PRO A 442 13.91 2.72 -16.00
CA PRO A 442 14.34 4.13 -15.95
C PRO A 442 15.68 4.33 -16.66
N GLU A 443 15.87 5.51 -17.22
CA GLU A 443 17.18 5.96 -17.72
C GLU A 443 17.98 6.49 -16.52
N ILE A 444 19.02 5.76 -16.11
CA ILE A 444 19.87 6.06 -14.93
C ILE A 444 21.25 6.44 -15.42
#